data_ab00f4fc8fc537c7fd8724f87cc36ec4
#
_entry.id   ab00f4fc8fc537c7fd8724f87cc36ec4
#
_cell.length_a   1.000
_cell.length_b   1.000
_cell.length_c   1.000
_cell.angle_alpha   90.00
_cell.angle_beta   90.00
_cell.angle_gamma   90.00
#
_symmetry.space_group_name_H-M   'P 1'
#
loop_
_entity.id
_entity.type
_entity.pdbx_description
1 polymer ?
#
loop_
_entity_poly.entity_id
_entity_poly.type
_entity_poly.pdbx_seq_one_letter_code
_entity_poly.pdbx_strand_id
1 'polypeptide(L)'
;MIKRTHWRPLFIIAPLCLASSLTLATGQAADSVAPEAASALQTKKLAHAQHFMISTANPVASKIGYDILKAGGSAADAYVAVQMALGLVEPQSSGLGGGAFAVYYDAKKHKLTTFDARETAPLEATPELFQDSNGKPLKFYDAVVGGRSVGTPGTVKLLGELHDRYGEMPWKDLLAPATTLAQDGFIVSPRLAGELADSKKSLARYPQTKAYFFNPDGTTRQAGQRLKNIPYAETLLMLSTYGADSFYTGQIGKDIVSKVHGATDNPGVLSDKDITSYKVKERTPVCLPYKGYDVCGMGPPSSGALTVGQILGITSHFDLTKMGPKSPEAWQIIGDASRLAFADRGRYMADTDFVPMPQGLLDADYLKARAKLITPGKALKTAEPGNPAWRHPIAEADDQSIEFPCTSHISIIDKEGNAISVTTTIEHGFGSTLMTHGFLLNNELTDFSFKSYQDGRPIANRVEPGKRPRSSMSPTIVMKEGKPYLVVGSPGGSRIIGYVAKTLIATLDWGMNIQQAISLPNSVNRFGKFELEKGTSAVQLKQPLEKMGFKVSVSDMNSGIQGIEIRNGQLTGGADPRREGLVLGD
;
A
#
# COMPACT_ATOMS: atom_id res chain seq x y z
N MET A 1 -68.03 -1.03 -69.29
CA MET A 1 -67.88 -0.11 -68.15
C MET A 1 -66.78 -0.68 -67.23
N ILE A 2 -65.59 -0.11 -67.33
CA ILE A 2 -64.39 -0.58 -66.65
C ILE A 2 -64.07 0.43 -65.56
N LYS A 3 -64.14 0.06 -64.27
CA LYS A 3 -63.75 0.91 -63.14
C LYS A 3 -62.25 0.71 -62.91
N ARG A 4 -61.47 1.81 -63.05
CA ARG A 4 -60.06 1.91 -62.66
C ARG A 4 -59.96 2.10 -61.15
N THR A 5 -59.25 1.25 -60.45
CA THR A 5 -58.82 1.40 -59.08
C THR A 5 -57.40 1.94 -59.04
N HIS A 6 -57.24 3.10 -58.39
CA HIS A 6 -55.92 3.76 -58.13
C HIS A 6 -55.23 3.08 -56.91
N TRP A 7 -54.04 2.57 -57.14
CA TRP A 7 -53.13 2.17 -56.06
C TRP A 7 -52.27 3.36 -55.68
N ARG A 8 -52.30 3.71 -54.38
CA ARG A 8 -51.35 4.64 -53.75
C ARG A 8 -50.21 3.82 -53.10
N PRO A 9 -48.92 4.19 -53.26
CA PRO A 9 -47.84 3.54 -52.54
C PRO A 9 -47.75 4.04 -51.09
N LEU A 10 -47.74 3.13 -50.14
CA LEU A 10 -47.46 3.42 -48.73
C LEU A 10 -45.94 3.55 -48.57
N PHE A 11 -45.48 4.73 -48.20
CA PHE A 11 -44.09 4.95 -47.71
C PHE A 11 -44.01 4.44 -46.27
N ILE A 12 -43.28 3.37 -46.03
CA ILE A 12 -42.90 2.91 -44.71
C ILE A 12 -41.63 3.69 -44.30
N ILE A 13 -41.79 4.64 -43.38
CA ILE A 13 -40.68 5.33 -42.72
C ILE A 13 -40.25 4.41 -41.57
N ALA A 14 -39.11 3.75 -41.71
CA ALA A 14 -38.43 3.03 -40.61
C ALA A 14 -37.78 4.05 -39.67
N PRO A 15 -38.01 3.99 -38.36
CA PRO A 15 -37.30 4.85 -37.43
C PRO A 15 -35.86 4.33 -37.28
N LEU A 16 -34.88 5.15 -37.66
CA LEU A 16 -33.46 4.94 -37.38
C LEU A 16 -33.28 5.12 -35.88
N CYS A 17 -33.26 4.02 -35.11
CA CYS A 17 -32.81 4.05 -33.73
C CYS A 17 -31.30 4.34 -33.71
N LEU A 18 -30.91 5.59 -33.47
CA LEU A 18 -29.56 5.91 -33.02
C LEU A 18 -29.39 5.30 -31.63
N ALA A 19 -28.75 4.15 -31.57
CA ALA A 19 -28.19 3.61 -30.35
C ALA A 19 -27.00 4.50 -29.94
N SER A 20 -27.29 5.51 -29.12
CA SER A 20 -26.26 6.25 -28.40
C SER A 20 -25.63 5.27 -27.41
N SER A 21 -24.50 4.70 -27.75
CA SER A 21 -23.64 3.97 -26.83
C SER A 21 -23.14 4.98 -25.78
N LEU A 22 -23.84 5.06 -24.65
CA LEU A 22 -23.30 5.63 -23.43
C LEU A 22 -22.13 4.71 -22.99
N THR A 23 -20.92 5.07 -23.39
CA THR A 23 -19.73 4.62 -22.71
C THR A 23 -19.74 5.29 -21.32
N LEU A 24 -20.35 4.60 -20.35
CA LEU A 24 -20.19 4.93 -18.94
C LEU A 24 -18.70 4.76 -18.63
N ALA A 25 -18.04 5.87 -18.33
CA ALA A 25 -16.67 5.87 -17.84
C ALA A 25 -16.61 5.05 -16.54
N THR A 26 -16.03 3.86 -16.64
CA THR A 26 -16.00 2.83 -15.58
C THR A 26 -14.92 3.07 -14.51
N GLY A 27 -14.23 4.22 -14.55
CA GLY A 27 -13.24 4.61 -13.52
C GLY A 27 -13.82 5.13 -12.19
N GLN A 28 -15.15 5.19 -12.03
CA GLN A 28 -15.76 5.91 -10.90
C GLN A 28 -15.77 5.15 -9.56
N ALA A 29 -15.67 3.83 -9.56
CA ALA A 29 -15.76 3.06 -8.31
C ALA A 29 -14.51 3.23 -7.42
N ALA A 30 -13.32 3.19 -8.02
CA ALA A 30 -12.05 3.36 -7.31
C ALA A 30 -11.82 4.81 -6.80
N ASP A 31 -12.41 5.81 -7.46
CA ASP A 31 -12.36 7.21 -7.02
C ASP A 31 -13.32 7.52 -5.85
N SER A 32 -14.27 6.64 -5.57
CA SER A 32 -15.28 6.87 -4.54
C SER A 32 -14.85 6.46 -3.13
N VAL A 33 -13.73 5.75 -3.01
CA VAL A 33 -13.20 5.32 -1.70
C VAL A 33 -12.65 6.53 -0.96
N ALA A 34 -13.33 6.92 0.12
CA ALA A 34 -12.85 7.97 0.99
C ALA A 34 -11.50 7.56 1.61
N PRO A 35 -10.51 8.45 1.64
CA PRO A 35 -9.29 8.19 2.39
C PRO A 35 -9.59 8.15 3.89
N GLU A 36 -8.75 7.43 4.60
CA GLU A 36 -8.74 7.46 6.06
C GLU A 36 -8.58 8.90 6.58
N ALA A 37 -9.30 9.27 7.63
CA ALA A 37 -9.19 10.60 8.22
C ALA A 37 -7.83 10.80 8.90
N ALA A 38 -7.27 12.00 8.83
CA ALA A 38 -6.07 12.36 9.58
C ALA A 38 -6.37 12.37 11.08
N SER A 39 -5.48 11.78 11.88
CA SER A 39 -5.63 11.74 13.35
C SER A 39 -5.58 13.13 13.98
N ALA A 40 -4.73 14.00 13.45
CA ALA A 40 -4.61 15.44 13.67
C ALA A 40 -3.44 15.96 12.82
N LEU A 41 -3.53 17.20 12.33
CA LEU A 41 -2.35 17.86 11.75
C LEU A 41 -1.45 18.37 12.90
N GLN A 42 -0.28 17.75 13.04
CA GLN A 42 0.72 18.14 14.04
C GLN A 42 1.93 18.78 13.35
N THR A 43 2.49 19.82 13.95
CA THR A 43 3.77 20.34 13.47
C THR A 43 4.88 19.37 13.84
N LYS A 44 5.53 18.77 12.85
CA LYS A 44 6.71 17.93 13.02
C LYS A 44 7.97 18.71 12.66
N LYS A 45 9.05 18.49 13.39
CA LYS A 45 10.36 19.11 13.14
C LYS A 45 11.28 18.13 12.42
N LEU A 46 12.17 18.66 11.59
CA LEU A 46 13.26 17.88 11.02
C LEU A 46 14.14 17.34 12.14
N ALA A 47 14.31 16.03 12.19
CA ALA A 47 15.25 15.37 13.09
C ALA A 47 16.65 15.29 12.46
N HIS A 48 17.68 15.28 13.29
CA HIS A 48 19.09 15.14 12.87
C HIS A 48 19.75 14.02 13.68
N ALA A 49 20.64 13.28 13.05
CA ALA A 49 21.44 12.26 13.70
C ALA A 49 22.78 12.07 12.93
N GLN A 50 23.74 11.39 13.55
CA GLN A 50 25.04 11.16 12.95
C GLN A 50 25.25 9.73 12.50
N HIS A 51 24.79 8.73 13.27
CA HIS A 51 25.15 7.33 13.04
C HIS A 51 23.96 6.46 12.69
N PHE A 52 22.82 6.64 13.34
CA PHE A 52 21.64 5.84 13.04
C PHE A 52 20.34 6.64 13.21
N MET A 53 19.30 6.23 12.51
CA MET A 53 18.00 6.88 12.57
C MET A 53 16.88 5.91 12.25
N ILE A 54 15.74 6.12 12.91
CA ILE A 54 14.51 5.37 12.68
C ILE A 54 13.32 6.33 12.57
N SER A 55 12.43 6.05 11.62
CA SER A 55 11.15 6.74 11.44
C SER A 55 10.04 5.72 11.28
N THR A 56 9.04 5.72 12.18
CA THR A 56 7.93 4.77 12.13
C THR A 56 6.58 5.43 12.40
N ALA A 57 5.50 4.69 12.14
CA ALA A 57 4.12 5.16 12.23
C ALA A 57 3.66 5.49 13.67
N ASN A 58 4.34 4.97 14.71
CA ASN A 58 3.92 5.12 16.11
C ASN A 58 5.10 5.42 17.04
N PRO A 59 4.96 6.37 18.01
CA PRO A 59 6.05 6.76 18.91
C PRO A 59 6.60 5.61 19.77
N VAL A 60 5.74 4.69 20.22
CA VAL A 60 6.17 3.53 21.03
C VAL A 60 7.04 2.61 20.19
N ALA A 61 6.63 2.31 18.98
CA ALA A 61 7.41 1.50 18.05
C ALA A 61 8.73 2.16 17.66
N SER A 62 8.73 3.49 17.41
CA SER A 62 9.97 4.25 17.15
C SER A 62 10.94 4.16 18.32
N LYS A 63 10.45 4.29 19.56
CA LYS A 63 11.30 4.20 20.76
C LYS A 63 11.91 2.80 20.91
N ILE A 64 11.13 1.75 20.70
CA ILE A 64 11.63 0.37 20.76
C ILE A 64 12.73 0.16 19.72
N GLY A 65 12.50 0.53 18.45
CA GLY A 65 13.51 0.40 17.41
C GLY A 65 14.76 1.25 17.66
N TYR A 66 14.59 2.46 18.19
CA TYR A 66 15.71 3.32 18.60
C TYR A 66 16.57 2.64 19.69
N ASP A 67 15.94 2.00 20.69
CA ASP A 67 16.67 1.33 21.77
C ASP A 67 17.45 0.11 21.24
N ILE A 68 16.91 -0.62 20.28
CA ILE A 68 17.63 -1.72 19.59
C ILE A 68 18.85 -1.17 18.84
N LEU A 69 18.69 -0.10 18.03
CA LEU A 69 19.83 0.51 17.30
C LEU A 69 20.88 1.04 18.26
N LYS A 70 20.48 1.70 19.35
CA LYS A 70 21.37 2.21 20.39
C LYS A 70 22.13 1.09 21.12
N ALA A 71 21.53 -0.07 21.27
CA ALA A 71 22.17 -1.25 21.86
C ALA A 71 23.14 -1.96 20.88
N GLY A 72 23.24 -1.50 19.63
CA GLY A 72 24.12 -2.05 18.61
C GLY A 72 23.45 -3.05 17.67
N GLY A 73 22.12 -3.13 17.67
CA GLY A 73 21.38 -3.94 16.71
C GLY A 73 21.41 -3.35 15.30
N SER A 74 21.27 -4.21 14.30
CA SER A 74 21.19 -3.85 12.90
C SER A 74 19.85 -3.21 12.52
N ALA A 75 19.73 -2.68 11.30
CA ALA A 75 18.47 -2.20 10.75
C ALA A 75 17.42 -3.33 10.69
N ALA A 76 17.83 -4.58 10.45
CA ALA A 76 16.96 -5.76 10.46
C ALA A 76 16.46 -6.07 11.87
N ASP A 77 17.32 -6.03 12.88
CA ASP A 77 16.94 -6.22 14.29
C ASP A 77 15.91 -5.18 14.75
N ALA A 78 16.18 -3.91 14.44
CA ALA A 78 15.27 -2.83 14.78
C ALA A 78 13.91 -3.01 14.09
N TYR A 79 13.89 -3.46 12.82
CA TYR A 79 12.64 -3.74 12.12
C TYR A 79 11.86 -4.88 12.79
N VAL A 80 12.50 -5.96 13.21
CA VAL A 80 11.84 -7.07 13.93
C VAL A 80 11.14 -6.53 15.18
N ALA A 81 11.84 -5.82 16.04
CA ALA A 81 11.29 -5.30 17.30
C ALA A 81 10.14 -4.28 17.05
N VAL A 82 10.29 -3.40 16.05
CA VAL A 82 9.29 -2.43 15.64
C VAL A 82 8.01 -3.11 15.15
N GLN A 83 8.13 -4.11 14.29
CA GLN A 83 6.96 -4.81 13.73
C GLN A 83 6.17 -5.54 14.81
N MET A 84 6.84 -6.17 15.78
CA MET A 84 6.18 -6.79 16.94
C MET A 84 5.41 -5.75 17.76
N ALA A 85 5.96 -4.55 17.95
CA ALA A 85 5.28 -3.48 18.68
C ALA A 85 4.11 -2.87 17.87
N LEU A 86 4.26 -2.67 16.56
CA LEU A 86 3.20 -2.15 15.70
C LEU A 86 1.96 -3.02 15.69
N GLY A 87 2.10 -4.35 15.76
CA GLY A 87 0.97 -5.27 15.88
C GLY A 87 0.12 -5.06 17.15
N LEU A 88 0.64 -4.34 18.15
CA LEU A 88 -0.08 -3.93 19.36
C LEU A 88 -0.65 -2.51 19.25
N VAL A 89 0.20 -1.53 18.88
CA VAL A 89 -0.14 -0.10 18.97
C VAL A 89 -0.80 0.44 17.70
N GLU A 90 -0.65 -0.25 16.58
CA GLU A 90 -1.27 0.03 15.27
C GLU A 90 -1.98 -1.21 14.69
N PRO A 91 -2.79 -1.97 15.49
CA PRO A 91 -3.37 -3.24 15.05
C PRO A 91 -4.35 -3.08 13.88
N GLN A 92 -4.87 -1.87 13.66
CA GLN A 92 -5.72 -1.56 12.51
C GLN A 92 -4.93 -1.53 11.19
N SER A 93 -3.60 -1.35 11.25
CA SER A 93 -2.79 -1.07 10.05
C SER A 93 -1.89 -2.22 9.63
N SER A 94 -1.32 -2.98 10.59
CA SER A 94 -0.39 -4.08 10.31
C SER A 94 -0.27 -5.04 11.49
N GLY A 95 0.31 -6.22 11.26
CA GLY A 95 0.51 -7.20 12.34
C GLY A 95 1.02 -8.55 11.84
N LEU A 96 1.11 -9.51 12.77
CA LEU A 96 1.63 -10.86 12.48
C LEU A 96 0.78 -11.64 11.48
N GLY A 97 -0.53 -11.34 11.42
CA GLY A 97 -1.48 -11.97 10.49
C GLY A 97 -1.53 -11.33 9.10
N GLY A 98 -0.57 -10.46 8.76
CA GLY A 98 -0.50 -9.72 7.51
C GLY A 98 0.73 -10.03 6.67
N GLY A 99 1.08 -9.08 5.78
CA GLY A 99 2.24 -9.15 4.91
C GLY A 99 3.01 -7.84 4.78
N ALA A 100 4.10 -7.88 4.03
CA ALA A 100 4.96 -6.73 3.84
C ALA A 100 5.81 -6.83 2.56
N PHE A 101 6.30 -5.68 2.12
CA PHE A 101 7.44 -5.59 1.21
C PHE A 101 8.58 -4.83 1.87
N ALA A 102 9.79 -5.34 1.72
CA ALA A 102 11.00 -4.70 2.21
C ALA A 102 12.00 -4.45 1.09
N VAL A 103 12.64 -3.28 1.12
CA VAL A 103 13.82 -2.96 0.33
C VAL A 103 14.96 -2.81 1.32
N TYR A 104 16.00 -3.61 1.17
CA TYR A 104 17.15 -3.66 2.08
C TYR A 104 18.44 -3.36 1.33
N TYR A 105 19.24 -2.44 1.85
CA TYR A 105 20.59 -2.18 1.41
C TYR A 105 21.59 -2.74 2.42
N ASP A 106 22.40 -3.69 1.97
CA ASP A 106 23.53 -4.27 2.70
C ASP A 106 24.77 -3.41 2.43
N ALA A 107 25.16 -2.61 3.42
CA ALA A 107 26.29 -1.68 3.30
C ALA A 107 27.64 -2.39 3.11
N LYS A 108 27.80 -3.58 3.71
CA LYS A 108 29.04 -4.38 3.59
C LYS A 108 29.21 -4.95 2.19
N LYS A 109 28.11 -5.38 1.55
CA LYS A 109 28.14 -5.96 0.20
C LYS A 109 27.85 -4.95 -0.91
N HIS A 110 27.47 -3.71 -0.55
CA HIS A 110 26.97 -2.69 -1.47
C HIS A 110 25.84 -3.22 -2.36
N LYS A 111 24.92 -4.00 -1.77
CA LYS A 111 23.86 -4.69 -2.50
C LYS A 111 22.47 -4.24 -2.03
N LEU A 112 21.65 -3.84 -2.98
CA LEU A 112 20.21 -3.61 -2.75
C LEU A 112 19.43 -4.89 -3.10
N THR A 113 18.52 -5.27 -2.21
CA THR A 113 17.69 -6.48 -2.36
C THR A 113 16.25 -6.16 -1.97
N THR A 114 15.28 -6.78 -2.62
CA THR A 114 13.87 -6.66 -2.22
C THR A 114 13.30 -7.99 -1.77
N PHE A 115 12.44 -7.93 -0.75
CA PHE A 115 11.79 -9.10 -0.16
C PHE A 115 10.28 -8.95 -0.27
N ASP A 116 9.66 -9.95 -0.91
CA ASP A 116 8.23 -10.05 -1.12
C ASP A 116 7.65 -11.04 -0.09
N ALA A 117 7.03 -10.49 0.93
CA ALA A 117 6.26 -11.22 1.94
C ALA A 117 4.77 -10.90 1.84
N ARG A 118 4.28 -10.62 0.62
CA ARG A 118 2.86 -10.46 0.32
C ARG A 118 2.11 -11.75 0.60
N GLU A 119 0.91 -11.66 1.07
CA GLU A 119 0.02 -12.79 1.29
C GLU A 119 -0.28 -13.52 -0.02
N THR A 120 -0.45 -14.84 0.07
CA THR A 120 -0.83 -15.66 -1.09
C THR A 120 -2.29 -16.11 -0.98
N ALA A 121 -2.96 -16.19 -2.13
CA ALA A 121 -4.25 -16.84 -2.21
C ALA A 121 -4.13 -18.33 -1.82
N PRO A 122 -5.12 -18.88 -1.10
CA PRO A 122 -5.15 -20.32 -0.82
C PRO A 122 -5.09 -21.15 -2.11
N LEU A 123 -4.52 -22.36 -2.02
CA LEU A 123 -4.43 -23.29 -3.16
C LEU A 123 -5.82 -23.78 -3.64
N GLU A 124 -6.84 -23.67 -2.79
CA GLU A 124 -8.23 -23.98 -3.13
C GLU A 124 -9.03 -22.75 -3.61
N ALA A 125 -8.41 -21.56 -3.68
CA ALA A 125 -9.07 -20.37 -4.19
C ALA A 125 -9.35 -20.50 -5.69
N THR A 126 -10.54 -20.03 -6.11
CA THR A 126 -10.94 -20.01 -7.51
C THR A 126 -11.09 -18.57 -8.03
N PRO A 127 -11.09 -18.36 -9.36
CA PRO A 127 -11.32 -17.05 -9.94
C PRO A 127 -12.65 -16.39 -9.51
N GLU A 128 -13.61 -17.17 -9.04
CA GLU A 128 -14.94 -16.73 -8.58
C GLU A 128 -14.98 -16.41 -7.08
N LEU A 129 -13.86 -16.43 -6.35
CA LEU A 129 -13.79 -16.25 -4.90
C LEU A 129 -14.62 -15.05 -4.39
N PHE A 130 -14.64 -13.95 -5.15
CA PHE A 130 -15.37 -12.72 -4.82
C PHE A 130 -16.62 -12.48 -5.69
N GLN A 131 -17.24 -13.56 -6.16
CA GLN A 131 -18.47 -13.50 -6.96
C GLN A 131 -19.61 -14.26 -6.26
N ASP A 132 -20.84 -13.84 -6.52
CA ASP A 132 -22.02 -14.59 -6.12
C ASP A 132 -22.32 -15.76 -7.07
N SER A 133 -23.34 -16.55 -6.79
CA SER A 133 -23.75 -17.70 -7.61
C SER A 133 -24.12 -17.36 -9.06
N ASN A 134 -24.32 -16.08 -9.37
CA ASN A 134 -24.62 -15.58 -10.72
C ASN A 134 -23.39 -14.98 -11.42
N GLY A 135 -22.20 -15.11 -10.82
CA GLY A 135 -20.96 -14.53 -11.34
C GLY A 135 -20.85 -13.01 -11.16
N LYS A 136 -21.71 -12.39 -10.33
CA LYS A 136 -21.68 -10.97 -10.05
C LYS A 136 -20.71 -10.69 -8.89
N PRO A 137 -19.83 -9.67 -9.00
CA PRO A 137 -18.95 -9.25 -7.91
C PRO A 137 -19.70 -8.96 -6.62
N LEU A 138 -19.20 -9.49 -5.50
CA LEU A 138 -19.71 -9.17 -4.16
C LEU A 138 -19.52 -7.68 -3.85
N LYS A 139 -20.31 -7.16 -2.92
CA LYS A 139 -20.02 -5.87 -2.32
C LYS A 139 -18.75 -5.99 -1.47
N PHE A 140 -17.94 -4.94 -1.44
CA PHE A 140 -16.65 -4.97 -0.75
C PHE A 140 -16.76 -5.42 0.72
N TYR A 141 -17.66 -4.83 1.50
CA TYR A 141 -17.83 -5.19 2.91
C TYR A 141 -18.45 -6.57 3.16
N ASP A 142 -19.12 -7.16 2.16
CA ASP A 142 -19.58 -8.55 2.22
C ASP A 142 -18.41 -9.53 1.97
N ALA A 143 -17.37 -9.09 1.27
CA ALA A 143 -16.17 -9.86 0.99
C ALA A 143 -15.10 -9.75 2.09
N VAL A 144 -14.89 -8.56 2.66
CA VAL A 144 -13.80 -8.21 3.58
C VAL A 144 -13.88 -8.93 4.91
N VAL A 145 -15.05 -8.89 5.57
CA VAL A 145 -15.21 -9.36 6.96
C VAL A 145 -15.43 -10.87 6.98
N GLY A 146 -14.47 -11.62 7.53
CA GLY A 146 -14.53 -13.07 7.64
C GLY A 146 -13.36 -13.80 6.98
N GLY A 147 -13.48 -15.13 6.84
CA GLY A 147 -12.39 -15.99 6.37
C GLY A 147 -12.09 -15.89 4.88
N ARG A 148 -13.09 -15.54 4.05
CA ARG A 148 -12.99 -15.50 2.57
C ARG A 148 -11.84 -14.62 2.06
N SER A 149 -11.59 -13.51 2.74
CA SER A 149 -10.60 -12.50 2.34
C SER A 149 -9.19 -12.77 2.86
N VAL A 150 -9.00 -13.78 3.72
CA VAL A 150 -7.73 -14.04 4.39
C VAL A 150 -6.76 -14.75 3.45
N GLY A 151 -5.64 -14.10 3.15
CA GLY A 151 -4.48 -14.71 2.50
C GLY A 151 -3.49 -15.30 3.52
N THR A 152 -2.60 -16.17 3.05
CA THR A 152 -1.54 -16.76 3.89
C THR A 152 -0.61 -15.66 4.41
N PRO A 153 -0.48 -15.46 5.73
CA PRO A 153 0.35 -14.39 6.27
C PRO A 153 1.84 -14.53 5.95
N GLY A 154 2.48 -13.40 5.62
CA GLY A 154 3.91 -13.37 5.27
C GLY A 154 4.81 -12.64 6.26
N THR A 155 4.25 -11.76 7.12
CA THR A 155 5.03 -10.88 7.98
C THR A 155 6.04 -11.63 8.84
N VAL A 156 5.62 -12.66 9.59
CA VAL A 156 6.50 -13.39 10.51
C VAL A 156 7.63 -14.10 9.75
N LYS A 157 7.34 -14.64 8.56
CA LYS A 157 8.38 -15.27 7.73
C LYS A 157 9.44 -14.27 7.29
N LEU A 158 9.02 -13.04 6.91
CA LEU A 158 9.95 -11.96 6.55
C LEU A 158 10.84 -11.56 7.72
N LEU A 159 10.27 -11.46 8.92
CA LEU A 159 11.04 -11.11 10.13
C LEU A 159 12.13 -12.14 10.40
N GLY A 160 11.80 -13.45 10.33
CA GLY A 160 12.78 -14.52 10.46
C GLY A 160 13.86 -14.45 9.37
N GLU A 161 13.47 -14.34 8.10
CA GLU A 161 14.37 -14.26 6.95
C GLU A 161 15.36 -13.10 7.05
N LEU A 162 14.89 -11.90 7.45
CA LEU A 162 15.76 -10.73 7.60
C LEU A 162 16.68 -10.86 8.80
N HIS A 163 16.19 -11.39 9.91
CA HIS A 163 17.01 -11.67 11.09
C HIS A 163 18.11 -12.70 10.80
N ASP A 164 17.77 -13.81 10.16
CA ASP A 164 18.73 -14.86 9.81
C ASP A 164 19.86 -14.36 8.89
N ARG A 165 19.57 -13.37 8.03
CA ARG A 165 20.56 -12.83 7.07
C ARG A 165 21.35 -11.64 7.58
N TYR A 166 20.73 -10.79 8.40
CA TYR A 166 21.25 -9.45 8.73
C TYR A 166 21.14 -9.10 10.21
N GLY A 167 20.61 -10.01 11.05
CA GLY A 167 20.50 -9.81 12.49
C GLY A 167 21.85 -9.90 13.18
N GLU A 168 22.08 -9.04 14.15
CA GLU A 168 23.26 -8.98 15.00
C GLU A 168 22.93 -9.29 16.49
N MET A 169 21.65 -9.14 16.88
CA MET A 169 21.19 -9.40 18.24
C MET A 169 20.43 -10.75 18.32
N PRO A 170 20.43 -11.39 19.51
CA PRO A 170 19.62 -12.61 19.69
C PRO A 170 18.14 -12.36 19.44
N TRP A 171 17.50 -13.22 18.65
CA TRP A 171 16.08 -13.14 18.29
C TRP A 171 15.15 -12.87 19.48
N LYS A 172 15.36 -13.59 20.60
CA LYS A 172 14.55 -13.43 21.82
C LYS A 172 14.58 -12.02 22.41
N ASP A 173 15.71 -11.32 22.28
CA ASP A 173 15.90 -10.00 22.84
C ASP A 173 15.14 -8.94 22.03
N LEU A 174 14.91 -9.20 20.73
CA LEU A 174 14.11 -8.34 19.84
C LEU A 174 12.61 -8.43 20.14
N LEU A 175 12.13 -9.56 20.61
CA LEU A 175 10.71 -9.78 20.93
C LEU A 175 10.35 -9.32 22.36
N ALA A 176 11.32 -9.27 23.26
CA ALA A 176 11.10 -8.97 24.67
C ALA A 176 10.40 -7.61 24.92
N PRO A 177 10.76 -6.49 24.25
CA PRO A 177 10.08 -5.20 24.47
C PRO A 177 8.59 -5.25 24.15
N ALA A 178 8.20 -5.85 23.02
CA ALA A 178 6.80 -5.98 22.62
C ALA A 178 6.05 -6.98 23.52
N THR A 179 6.71 -8.04 24.00
CA THR A 179 6.14 -8.99 24.97
C THR A 179 5.78 -8.27 26.27
N THR A 180 6.70 -7.50 26.83
CA THR A 180 6.46 -6.67 28.04
C THR A 180 5.32 -5.67 27.79
N LEU A 181 5.33 -4.99 26.65
CA LEU A 181 4.28 -4.04 26.27
C LEU A 181 2.89 -4.69 26.21
N ALA A 182 2.81 -5.92 25.72
CA ALA A 182 1.56 -6.68 25.66
C ALA A 182 1.05 -7.10 27.05
N GLN A 183 1.97 -7.50 27.94
CA GLN A 183 1.66 -7.90 29.34
C GLN A 183 1.26 -6.72 30.22
N ASP A 184 2.03 -5.63 30.18
CA ASP A 184 1.81 -4.47 31.01
C ASP A 184 0.71 -3.57 30.47
N GLY A 185 0.48 -3.64 29.17
CA GLY A 185 -0.49 -2.87 28.39
C GLY A 185 0.08 -1.52 27.92
N PHE A 186 -0.40 -1.11 26.76
CA PHE A 186 -0.10 0.17 26.13
C PHE A 186 -1.29 1.14 26.25
N ILE A 187 -1.03 2.41 26.04
CA ILE A 187 -2.08 3.44 26.03
C ILE A 187 -2.70 3.51 24.63
N VAL A 188 -4.02 3.35 24.56
CA VAL A 188 -4.79 3.53 23.33
C VAL A 188 -4.61 4.96 22.84
N SER A 189 -4.10 5.12 21.65
CA SER A 189 -3.85 6.42 21.04
C SER A 189 -5.15 7.07 20.54
N PRO A 190 -5.18 8.40 20.31
CA PRO A 190 -6.31 9.06 19.66
C PRO A 190 -6.65 8.47 18.29
N ARG A 191 -5.63 8.09 17.50
CA ARG A 191 -5.82 7.45 16.20
C ARG A 191 -6.49 6.09 16.35
N LEU A 192 -5.94 5.19 17.18
CA LEU A 192 -6.54 3.87 17.39
C LEU A 192 -7.98 3.98 17.90
N ALA A 193 -8.25 4.90 18.83
CA ALA A 193 -9.60 5.10 19.36
C ALA A 193 -10.61 5.56 18.28
N GLY A 194 -10.19 6.45 17.37
CA GLY A 194 -10.99 6.89 16.23
C GLY A 194 -11.31 5.75 15.28
N GLU A 195 -10.30 4.99 14.87
CA GLU A 195 -10.46 3.82 13.98
C GLU A 195 -11.35 2.73 14.60
N LEU A 196 -11.25 2.51 15.92
CA LEU A 196 -12.14 1.59 16.64
C LEU A 196 -13.60 2.07 16.62
N ALA A 197 -13.83 3.37 16.78
CA ALA A 197 -15.16 3.94 16.73
C ALA A 197 -15.79 3.81 15.34
N ASP A 198 -15.03 4.09 14.30
CA ASP A 198 -15.47 4.00 12.89
C ASP A 198 -15.73 2.55 12.48
N SER A 199 -14.94 1.60 12.99
CA SER A 199 -15.04 0.16 12.69
C SER A 199 -15.93 -0.61 13.67
N LYS A 200 -16.64 0.06 14.58
CA LYS A 200 -17.43 -0.55 15.66
C LYS A 200 -18.33 -1.70 15.20
N LYS A 201 -19.02 -1.54 14.08
CA LYS A 201 -19.98 -2.53 13.55
C LYS A 201 -19.29 -3.83 13.12
N SER A 202 -18.19 -3.72 12.39
CA SER A 202 -17.44 -4.88 11.90
C SER A 202 -16.69 -5.60 13.02
N LEU A 203 -16.07 -4.86 13.94
CA LEU A 203 -15.35 -5.41 15.10
C LEU A 203 -16.27 -6.13 16.10
N ALA A 204 -17.55 -5.78 16.16
CA ALA A 204 -18.52 -6.44 17.04
C ALA A 204 -18.97 -7.82 16.52
N ARG A 205 -18.63 -8.20 15.26
CA ARG A 205 -19.13 -9.39 14.59
C ARG A 205 -18.58 -10.69 15.18
N TYR A 206 -17.32 -10.70 15.62
CA TYR A 206 -16.66 -11.87 16.16
C TYR A 206 -16.35 -11.73 17.65
N PRO A 207 -16.67 -12.74 18.48
CA PRO A 207 -16.58 -12.64 19.94
C PRO A 207 -15.19 -12.25 20.47
N GLN A 208 -14.11 -12.83 19.94
CA GLN A 208 -12.74 -12.55 20.40
C GLN A 208 -12.33 -11.11 20.11
N THR A 209 -12.61 -10.62 18.91
CA THR A 209 -12.32 -9.24 18.48
C THR A 209 -13.12 -8.25 19.30
N LYS A 210 -14.42 -8.53 19.51
CA LYS A 210 -15.27 -7.74 20.39
C LYS A 210 -14.75 -7.71 21.83
N ALA A 211 -14.39 -8.86 22.40
CA ALA A 211 -13.86 -8.92 23.76
C ALA A 211 -12.60 -8.09 23.96
N TYR A 212 -11.75 -7.99 22.96
CA TYR A 212 -10.51 -7.21 23.03
C TYR A 212 -10.73 -5.70 22.87
N PHE A 213 -11.49 -5.29 21.87
CA PHE A 213 -11.61 -3.89 21.48
C PHE A 213 -12.76 -3.12 22.13
N PHE A 214 -13.62 -3.81 22.90
CA PHE A 214 -14.78 -3.16 23.54
C PHE A 214 -14.65 -3.15 25.07
N ASN A 215 -15.28 -2.14 25.65
CA ASN A 215 -15.51 -2.06 27.09
C ASN A 215 -16.75 -2.90 27.48
N PRO A 216 -16.92 -3.26 28.76
CA PRO A 216 -18.11 -4.02 29.22
C PRO A 216 -19.45 -3.33 28.92
N ASP A 217 -19.46 -2.00 28.82
CA ASP A 217 -20.65 -1.21 28.48
C ASP A 217 -21.01 -1.21 26.98
N GLY A 218 -20.22 -1.90 26.15
CA GLY A 218 -20.42 -1.99 24.69
C GLY A 218 -19.88 -0.78 23.90
N THR A 219 -19.16 0.13 24.53
CA THR A 219 -18.36 1.16 23.84
C THR A 219 -17.04 0.54 23.36
N THR A 220 -16.44 1.11 22.31
CA THR A 220 -15.07 0.75 21.91
C THR A 220 -14.04 1.35 22.89
N ARG A 221 -12.83 0.78 22.93
CA ARG A 221 -11.74 1.36 23.74
C ARG A 221 -11.50 2.81 23.35
N GLN A 222 -11.31 3.66 24.35
CA GLN A 222 -11.15 5.11 24.21
C GLN A 222 -9.69 5.53 24.35
N ALA A 223 -9.33 6.66 23.75
CA ALA A 223 -7.99 7.25 23.91
C ALA A 223 -7.64 7.44 25.40
N GLY A 224 -6.40 7.11 25.75
CA GLY A 224 -5.90 7.18 27.13
C GLY A 224 -6.18 5.94 27.98
N GLN A 225 -7.02 5.02 27.55
CA GLN A 225 -7.21 3.75 28.25
C GLN A 225 -5.99 2.84 28.06
N ARG A 226 -5.66 2.06 29.11
CA ARG A 226 -4.63 1.03 29.03
C ARG A 226 -5.23 -0.26 28.48
N LEU A 227 -4.62 -0.82 27.43
CA LEU A 227 -5.04 -2.06 26.79
C LEU A 227 -3.93 -3.10 26.89
N LYS A 228 -4.23 -4.24 27.52
CA LYS A 228 -3.35 -5.40 27.62
C LYS A 228 -3.72 -6.43 26.56
N ASN A 229 -2.74 -7.20 26.10
CA ASN A 229 -2.96 -8.29 25.15
C ASN A 229 -2.16 -9.53 25.56
N ILE A 230 -2.66 -10.26 26.55
CA ILE A 230 -1.98 -11.44 27.09
C ILE A 230 -1.81 -12.54 26.02
N PRO A 231 -2.83 -12.87 25.18
CA PRO A 231 -2.64 -13.85 24.10
C PRO A 231 -1.54 -13.45 23.09
N TYR A 232 -1.36 -12.16 22.83
CA TYR A 232 -0.28 -11.69 21.98
C TYR A 232 1.09 -11.88 22.66
N ALA A 233 1.20 -11.60 23.95
CA ALA A 233 2.42 -11.84 24.72
C ALA A 233 2.80 -13.33 24.71
N GLU A 234 1.83 -14.23 24.89
CA GLU A 234 2.03 -15.69 24.80
C GLU A 234 2.52 -16.08 23.41
N THR A 235 1.96 -15.51 22.36
CA THR A 235 2.41 -15.71 20.97
C THR A 235 3.86 -15.28 20.80
N LEU A 236 4.24 -14.10 21.28
CA LEU A 236 5.62 -13.62 21.20
C LEU A 236 6.59 -14.49 22.00
N LEU A 237 6.18 -15.01 23.16
CA LEU A 237 6.98 -15.96 23.94
C LEU A 237 7.19 -17.29 23.19
N MET A 238 6.17 -17.81 22.52
CA MET A 238 6.31 -18.98 21.65
C MET A 238 7.30 -18.71 20.50
N LEU A 239 7.15 -17.58 19.78
CA LEU A 239 8.06 -17.19 18.70
C LEU A 239 9.48 -16.96 19.22
N SER A 240 9.64 -16.39 20.42
CA SER A 240 10.93 -16.17 21.07
C SER A 240 11.64 -17.48 21.39
N THR A 241 10.89 -18.51 21.78
CA THR A 241 11.41 -19.83 22.19
C THR A 241 11.71 -20.74 21.00
N TYR A 242 10.81 -20.77 20.03
CA TYR A 242 10.83 -21.75 18.92
C TYR A 242 11.17 -21.15 17.56
N GLY A 243 11.44 -19.84 17.49
CA GLY A 243 11.75 -19.13 16.25
C GLY A 243 10.54 -18.82 15.37
N ALA A 244 10.76 -18.04 14.32
CA ALA A 244 9.72 -17.57 13.41
C ALA A 244 8.97 -18.70 12.68
N ASP A 245 9.65 -19.79 12.37
CA ASP A 245 9.06 -20.94 11.65
C ASP A 245 7.96 -21.64 12.46
N SER A 246 7.98 -21.53 13.77
CA SER A 246 6.93 -22.10 14.65
C SER A 246 5.54 -21.48 14.40
N PHE A 247 5.48 -20.28 13.85
CA PHE A 247 4.23 -19.64 13.41
C PHE A 247 3.52 -20.47 12.34
N TYR A 248 4.29 -21.07 11.43
CA TYR A 248 3.78 -21.78 10.25
C TYR A 248 3.65 -23.28 10.48
N THR A 249 4.56 -23.87 11.25
CA THR A 249 4.61 -25.33 11.47
C THR A 249 3.98 -25.77 12.77
N GLY A 250 3.66 -24.82 13.67
CA GLY A 250 3.13 -25.06 15.00
C GLY A 250 1.61 -24.91 15.11
N GLN A 251 1.15 -24.76 16.36
CA GLN A 251 -0.27 -24.61 16.68
C GLN A 251 -0.86 -23.30 16.15
N ILE A 252 -0.07 -22.22 16.08
CA ILE A 252 -0.53 -20.92 15.57
C ILE A 252 -1.08 -21.06 14.14
N GLY A 253 -0.35 -21.73 13.24
CA GLY A 253 -0.77 -21.95 11.86
C GLY A 253 -2.09 -22.73 11.76
N LYS A 254 -2.24 -23.79 12.55
CA LYS A 254 -3.48 -24.60 12.62
C LYS A 254 -4.66 -23.76 13.11
N ASP A 255 -4.44 -22.92 14.10
CA ASP A 255 -5.49 -22.07 14.68
C ASP A 255 -5.89 -20.94 13.70
N ILE A 256 -4.96 -20.45 12.89
CA ILE A 256 -5.30 -19.53 11.77
C ILE A 256 -6.26 -20.22 10.80
N VAL A 257 -5.94 -21.44 10.34
CA VAL A 257 -6.79 -22.22 9.43
C VAL A 257 -8.17 -22.46 10.04
N SER A 258 -8.20 -22.96 11.30
CA SER A 258 -9.45 -23.18 12.04
C SER A 258 -10.29 -21.90 12.17
N LYS A 259 -9.64 -20.75 12.43
CA LYS A 259 -10.32 -19.46 12.54
C LYS A 259 -10.95 -19.02 11.21
N VAL A 260 -10.25 -19.20 10.09
CA VAL A 260 -10.71 -18.87 8.75
C VAL A 260 -11.90 -19.71 8.34
N HIS A 261 -11.87 -21.02 8.59
CA HIS A 261 -12.99 -21.93 8.32
C HIS A 261 -14.18 -21.68 9.27
N GLY A 262 -13.89 -21.36 10.54
CA GLY A 262 -14.90 -21.14 11.58
C GLY A 262 -15.69 -19.82 11.44
N ALA A 263 -15.36 -18.96 10.47
CA ALA A 263 -16.15 -17.78 10.13
C ALA A 263 -17.40 -18.19 9.33
N THR A 264 -18.39 -18.81 10.01
CA THR A 264 -19.53 -19.51 9.39
C THR A 264 -20.39 -18.66 8.49
N ASP A 265 -20.40 -17.36 8.68
CA ASP A 265 -21.14 -16.38 7.89
C ASP A 265 -20.38 -15.93 6.63
N ASN A 266 -19.04 -16.10 6.59
CA ASN A 266 -18.18 -15.83 5.43
C ASN A 266 -16.88 -16.64 5.53
N PRO A 267 -16.93 -17.99 5.41
CA PRO A 267 -15.76 -18.85 5.56
C PRO A 267 -14.77 -18.66 4.42
N GLY A 268 -13.48 -18.91 4.72
CA GLY A 268 -12.43 -18.99 3.72
C GLY A 268 -12.01 -20.43 3.44
N VAL A 269 -11.06 -20.59 2.52
CA VAL A 269 -10.57 -21.88 2.04
C VAL A 269 -9.08 -22.10 2.34
N LEU A 270 -8.50 -21.35 3.28
CA LEU A 270 -7.11 -21.48 3.69
C LEU A 270 -6.84 -22.86 4.30
N SER A 271 -5.74 -23.52 3.93
CA SER A 271 -5.39 -24.85 4.38
C SER A 271 -4.07 -24.88 5.16
N ASP A 272 -3.83 -25.96 5.91
CA ASP A 272 -2.54 -26.20 6.57
C ASP A 272 -1.37 -26.20 5.57
N LYS A 273 -1.61 -26.67 4.34
CA LYS A 273 -0.61 -26.68 3.27
C LYS A 273 -0.25 -25.25 2.84
N ASP A 274 -1.21 -24.33 2.76
CA ASP A 274 -0.95 -22.94 2.44
C ASP A 274 -0.03 -22.31 3.48
N ILE A 275 -0.32 -22.54 4.75
CA ILE A 275 0.47 -22.03 5.86
C ILE A 275 1.89 -22.62 5.83
N THR A 276 2.02 -23.96 5.81
CA THR A 276 3.31 -24.63 5.95
C THR A 276 4.24 -24.47 4.75
N SER A 277 3.70 -24.24 3.55
CA SER A 277 4.48 -24.07 2.31
C SER A 277 4.83 -22.62 2.01
N TYR A 278 4.34 -21.64 2.79
CA TYR A 278 4.60 -20.22 2.54
C TYR A 278 6.09 -19.87 2.58
N LYS A 279 6.52 -19.07 1.62
CA LYS A 279 7.90 -18.58 1.49
C LYS A 279 7.93 -17.11 1.12
N VAL A 280 8.83 -16.36 1.73
CA VAL A 280 9.25 -15.04 1.23
C VAL A 280 9.97 -15.23 -0.10
N LYS A 281 9.78 -14.30 -1.03
CA LYS A 281 10.50 -14.29 -2.30
C LYS A 281 11.48 -13.13 -2.34
N GLU A 282 12.75 -13.42 -2.61
CA GLU A 282 13.71 -12.40 -3.01
C GLU A 282 13.43 -12.03 -4.46
N ARG A 283 13.30 -10.71 -4.72
CA ARG A 283 13.08 -10.18 -6.06
C ARG A 283 14.14 -9.14 -6.41
N THR A 284 14.39 -8.98 -7.69
CA THR A 284 15.29 -7.91 -8.17
C THR A 284 14.62 -6.56 -7.96
N PRO A 285 15.30 -5.57 -7.36
CA PRO A 285 14.78 -4.22 -7.25
C PRO A 285 14.45 -3.62 -8.62
N VAL A 286 13.35 -2.90 -8.71
CA VAL A 286 13.03 -2.08 -9.88
C VAL A 286 13.57 -0.68 -9.63
N CYS A 287 14.47 -0.22 -10.49
CA CYS A 287 15.13 1.08 -10.39
C CYS A 287 14.88 1.93 -11.64
N LEU A 288 14.64 3.23 -11.43
CA LEU A 288 14.59 4.25 -12.48
C LEU A 288 15.75 5.24 -12.27
N PRO A 289 16.63 5.45 -13.25
CA PRO A 289 17.55 6.59 -13.26
C PRO A 289 16.78 7.91 -13.33
N TYR A 290 16.96 8.78 -12.34
CA TYR A 290 16.26 10.06 -12.25
C TYR A 290 17.16 11.16 -11.71
N LYS A 291 17.55 12.14 -12.55
CA LYS A 291 18.36 13.32 -12.18
C LYS A 291 19.66 13.00 -11.42
N GLY A 292 20.36 11.95 -11.84
CA GLY A 292 21.62 11.53 -11.21
C GLY A 292 21.44 10.67 -9.94
N TYR A 293 20.24 10.22 -9.68
CA TYR A 293 19.88 9.24 -8.67
C TYR A 293 19.28 7.99 -9.31
N ASP A 294 19.32 6.87 -8.59
CA ASP A 294 18.56 5.68 -8.93
C ASP A 294 17.40 5.52 -7.91
N VAL A 295 16.16 5.69 -8.36
CA VAL A 295 14.98 5.51 -7.52
C VAL A 295 14.59 4.04 -7.58
N CYS A 296 14.84 3.31 -6.50
CA CYS A 296 14.71 1.86 -6.42
C CYS A 296 13.61 1.45 -5.44
N GLY A 297 12.83 0.44 -5.80
CA GLY A 297 11.78 -0.09 -4.93
C GLY A 297 11.35 -1.49 -5.30
N MET A 298 10.26 -1.94 -4.67
CA MET A 298 9.69 -3.26 -4.87
C MET A 298 8.96 -3.35 -6.22
N GLY A 299 9.33 -4.35 -7.02
CA GLY A 299 8.62 -4.71 -8.25
C GLY A 299 7.37 -5.57 -8.00
N PRO A 300 6.72 -6.10 -9.07
CA PRO A 300 5.55 -6.96 -8.92
C PRO A 300 5.76 -8.15 -7.96
N PRO A 301 4.73 -8.49 -7.17
CA PRO A 301 3.32 -8.08 -7.26
C PRO A 301 3.03 -6.66 -6.79
N SER A 302 4.01 -5.91 -6.24
CA SER A 302 3.82 -4.48 -6.06
C SER A 302 3.92 -3.73 -7.38
N SER A 303 2.97 -2.87 -7.64
CA SER A 303 3.02 -1.90 -8.75
C SER A 303 3.79 -0.63 -8.38
N GLY A 304 4.20 -0.50 -7.09
CA GLY A 304 4.70 0.74 -6.52
C GLY A 304 5.87 1.34 -7.27
N ALA A 305 7.00 0.62 -7.34
CA ALA A 305 8.21 1.14 -7.99
C ALA A 305 8.02 1.43 -9.49
N LEU A 306 7.26 0.57 -10.20
CA LEU A 306 6.98 0.78 -11.63
C LEU A 306 6.13 2.03 -11.85
N THR A 307 5.05 2.19 -11.08
CA THR A 307 4.13 3.32 -11.28
C THR A 307 4.77 4.64 -10.83
N VAL A 308 5.49 4.66 -9.69
CA VAL A 308 6.30 5.81 -9.27
C VAL A 308 7.37 6.13 -10.32
N GLY A 309 8.07 5.11 -10.82
CA GLY A 309 9.06 5.26 -11.88
C GLY A 309 8.46 5.86 -13.16
N GLN A 310 7.29 5.41 -13.59
CA GLN A 310 6.60 6.01 -14.74
C GLN A 310 6.23 7.47 -14.50
N ILE A 311 5.70 7.81 -13.32
CA ILE A 311 5.37 9.21 -12.97
C ILE A 311 6.62 10.07 -13.08
N LEU A 312 7.72 9.68 -12.44
CA LEU A 312 8.99 10.41 -12.46
C LEU A 312 9.57 10.49 -13.86
N GLY A 313 9.60 9.37 -14.59
CA GLY A 313 10.14 9.32 -15.95
C GLY A 313 9.35 10.16 -16.95
N ILE A 314 8.01 10.19 -16.83
CA ILE A 314 7.16 11.08 -17.66
C ILE A 314 7.41 12.54 -17.28
N THR A 315 7.40 12.86 -15.98
CA THR A 315 7.58 14.25 -15.52
C THR A 315 8.98 14.80 -15.76
N SER A 316 10.02 13.94 -15.91
CA SER A 316 11.38 14.36 -16.23
C SER A 316 11.53 15.12 -17.56
N HIS A 317 10.52 15.03 -18.43
CA HIS A 317 10.46 15.78 -19.70
C HIS A 317 9.94 17.22 -19.54
N PHE A 318 9.61 17.64 -18.31
CA PHE A 318 9.13 18.99 -17.97
C PHE A 318 10.04 19.62 -16.92
N ASP A 319 10.18 20.93 -16.91
CA ASP A 319 11.03 21.65 -15.96
C ASP A 319 10.31 21.92 -14.63
N LEU A 320 10.02 20.85 -13.87
CA LEU A 320 9.37 20.96 -12.56
C LEU A 320 10.18 21.81 -11.58
N THR A 321 11.50 21.85 -11.72
CA THR A 321 12.40 22.64 -10.86
C THR A 321 12.09 24.13 -10.95
N LYS A 322 11.90 24.64 -12.16
CA LYS A 322 11.51 26.05 -12.37
C LYS A 322 10.07 26.34 -11.97
N MET A 323 9.17 25.39 -12.18
CA MET A 323 7.74 25.59 -11.85
C MET A 323 7.54 25.67 -10.33
N GLY A 324 8.19 24.84 -9.55
CA GLY A 324 8.09 24.78 -8.10
C GLY A 324 6.76 24.24 -7.56
N PRO A 325 6.66 24.04 -6.24
CA PRO A 325 5.54 23.33 -5.60
C PRO A 325 4.22 24.11 -5.55
N LYS A 326 4.23 25.40 -5.84
CA LYS A 326 3.03 26.25 -5.85
C LYS A 326 2.40 26.39 -7.25
N SER A 327 3.05 25.87 -8.29
CA SER A 327 2.59 25.98 -9.67
C SER A 327 1.42 25.04 -9.94
N PRO A 328 0.24 25.53 -10.32
CA PRO A 328 -0.86 24.68 -10.76
C PRO A 328 -0.52 23.84 -12.00
N GLU A 329 0.35 24.35 -12.89
CA GLU A 329 0.80 23.64 -14.07
C GLU A 329 1.71 22.46 -13.70
N ALA A 330 2.60 22.60 -12.69
CA ALA A 330 3.39 21.50 -12.19
C ALA A 330 2.48 20.36 -11.67
N TRP A 331 1.46 20.70 -10.90
CA TRP A 331 0.50 19.71 -10.39
C TRP A 331 -0.37 19.10 -11.47
N GLN A 332 -0.73 19.87 -12.51
CA GLN A 332 -1.41 19.33 -13.69
C GLN A 332 -0.55 18.26 -14.37
N ILE A 333 0.73 18.56 -14.63
CA ILE A 333 1.66 17.64 -15.28
C ILE A 333 1.84 16.37 -14.44
N ILE A 334 2.08 16.50 -13.12
CA ILE A 334 2.20 15.38 -12.19
C ILE A 334 0.91 14.54 -12.18
N GLY A 335 -0.25 15.20 -12.16
CA GLY A 335 -1.55 14.53 -12.15
C GLY A 335 -1.83 13.76 -13.44
N ASP A 336 -1.51 14.31 -14.61
CA ASP A 336 -1.69 13.62 -15.89
C ASP A 336 -0.65 12.49 -16.07
N ALA A 337 0.59 12.69 -15.65
CA ALA A 337 1.60 11.61 -15.61
C ALA A 337 1.15 10.45 -14.73
N SER A 338 0.58 10.76 -13.57
CA SER A 338 0.01 9.77 -12.66
C SER A 338 -1.14 8.99 -13.31
N ARG A 339 -2.09 9.67 -13.97
CA ARG A 339 -3.19 8.99 -14.68
C ARG A 339 -2.70 8.05 -15.78
N LEU A 340 -1.70 8.46 -16.54
CA LEU A 340 -1.09 7.61 -17.57
C LEU A 340 -0.43 6.37 -16.97
N ALA A 341 0.31 6.54 -15.87
CA ALA A 341 0.94 5.44 -15.15
C ALA A 341 -0.08 4.49 -14.51
N PHE A 342 -1.18 5.02 -13.96
CA PHE A 342 -2.27 4.20 -13.41
C PHE A 342 -3.06 3.45 -14.48
N ALA A 343 -3.16 3.98 -15.70
CA ALA A 343 -3.76 3.26 -16.82
C ALA A 343 -2.91 2.02 -17.20
N ASP A 344 -1.59 2.18 -17.31
CA ASP A 344 -0.68 1.06 -17.53
C ASP A 344 -0.71 0.05 -16.39
N ARG A 345 -0.74 0.54 -15.14
CA ARG A 345 -0.86 -0.28 -13.94
C ARG A 345 -2.09 -1.19 -13.98
N GLY A 346 -3.25 -0.63 -14.33
CA GLY A 346 -4.51 -1.36 -14.39
C GLY A 346 -4.49 -2.50 -15.39
N ARG A 347 -3.79 -2.34 -16.51
CA ARG A 347 -3.73 -3.35 -17.57
C ARG A 347 -2.64 -4.41 -17.37
N TYR A 348 -1.44 -3.99 -16.92
CA TYR A 348 -0.25 -4.81 -17.04
C TYR A 348 0.29 -5.35 -15.72
N MET A 349 0.04 -4.68 -14.59
CA MET A 349 0.76 -4.98 -13.35
C MET A 349 -0.01 -5.96 -12.47
N ALA A 350 0.60 -7.13 -12.23
CA ALA A 350 0.13 -8.20 -11.36
C ALA A 350 1.31 -9.05 -10.89
N ASP A 351 1.06 -10.17 -10.21
CA ASP A 351 2.10 -11.12 -9.82
C ASP A 351 2.73 -11.77 -11.07
N THR A 352 3.99 -11.43 -11.32
CA THR A 352 4.74 -11.89 -12.50
C THR A 352 5.14 -13.36 -12.47
N ASP A 353 4.92 -14.06 -11.37
CA ASP A 353 5.06 -15.51 -11.33
C ASP A 353 3.88 -16.22 -11.99
N PHE A 354 2.77 -15.51 -12.23
CA PHE A 354 1.52 -16.02 -12.80
C PHE A 354 1.16 -15.34 -14.13
N VAL A 355 1.42 -14.05 -14.25
CA VAL A 355 1.03 -13.24 -15.40
C VAL A 355 2.26 -12.54 -15.97
N PRO A 356 2.62 -12.80 -17.24
CA PRO A 356 3.72 -12.05 -17.86
C PRO A 356 3.39 -10.56 -17.95
N MET A 357 4.42 -9.72 -17.81
CA MET A 357 4.29 -8.26 -17.84
C MET A 357 5.24 -7.66 -18.88
N PRO A 358 4.86 -6.54 -19.56
CA PRO A 358 5.77 -5.84 -20.45
C PRO A 358 7.05 -5.39 -19.75
N GLN A 359 8.19 -5.62 -20.36
CA GLN A 359 9.49 -5.19 -19.83
C GLN A 359 9.75 -3.71 -20.08
N GLY A 360 9.18 -3.14 -21.13
CA GLY A 360 9.44 -1.76 -21.57
C GLY A 360 8.65 -0.66 -20.85
N LEU A 361 8.02 -0.94 -19.69
CA LEU A 361 7.22 0.05 -18.96
C LEU A 361 8.05 1.24 -18.43
N LEU A 362 9.35 1.07 -18.23
CA LEU A 362 10.29 2.12 -17.80
C LEU A 362 11.29 2.51 -18.90
N ASP A 363 11.13 2.04 -20.13
CA ASP A 363 12.01 2.42 -21.23
C ASP A 363 11.91 3.91 -21.52
N ALA A 364 13.05 4.57 -21.72
CA ALA A 364 13.15 6.01 -21.92
C ALA A 364 12.29 6.50 -23.11
N ASP A 365 12.30 5.76 -24.23
CA ASP A 365 11.51 6.11 -25.41
C ASP A 365 10.00 5.95 -25.16
N TYR A 366 9.61 4.93 -24.40
CA TYR A 366 8.23 4.73 -23.98
C TYR A 366 7.75 5.87 -23.07
N LEU A 367 8.52 6.20 -22.03
CA LEU A 367 8.20 7.29 -21.10
C LEU A 367 8.14 8.64 -21.82
N LYS A 368 9.05 8.89 -22.77
CA LYS A 368 9.04 10.07 -23.65
C LYS A 368 7.78 10.12 -24.52
N ALA A 369 7.36 9.00 -25.09
CA ALA A 369 6.13 8.92 -25.87
C ALA A 369 4.89 9.22 -25.01
N ARG A 370 4.85 8.72 -23.76
CA ARG A 370 3.80 9.05 -22.79
C ARG A 370 3.79 10.53 -22.40
N ALA A 371 4.96 11.12 -22.18
CA ALA A 371 5.10 12.54 -21.87
C ALA A 371 4.54 13.46 -22.96
N LYS A 372 4.70 13.09 -24.24
CA LYS A 372 4.15 13.85 -25.39
C LYS A 372 2.62 13.94 -25.40
N LEU A 373 1.91 13.11 -24.66
CA LEU A 373 0.45 13.18 -24.52
C LEU A 373 0.03 14.33 -23.61
N ILE A 374 0.92 14.81 -22.74
CA ILE A 374 0.64 15.87 -21.77
C ILE A 374 0.88 17.23 -22.43
N THR A 375 -0.12 18.09 -22.40
CA THR A 375 -0.03 19.49 -22.85
C THR A 375 -0.06 20.38 -21.61
N PRO A 376 1.03 21.11 -21.27
CA PRO A 376 1.04 22.03 -20.15
C PRO A 376 -0.14 23.01 -20.17
N GLY A 377 -0.77 23.23 -19.02
CA GLY A 377 -1.94 24.09 -18.86
C GLY A 377 -3.28 23.48 -19.30
N LYS A 378 -3.32 22.22 -19.75
CA LYS A 378 -4.55 21.55 -20.19
C LYS A 378 -4.60 20.10 -19.72
N ALA A 379 -5.67 19.75 -18.99
CA ALA A 379 -5.90 18.38 -18.55
C ALA A 379 -6.06 17.41 -19.72
N LEU A 380 -5.47 16.23 -19.59
CA LEU A 380 -5.70 15.12 -20.51
C LEU A 380 -7.19 14.74 -20.52
N LYS A 381 -7.80 14.57 -21.69
CA LYS A 381 -9.21 14.15 -21.76
C LYS A 381 -9.40 12.74 -21.22
N THR A 382 -8.61 11.78 -21.70
CA THR A 382 -8.60 10.37 -21.30
C THR A 382 -7.17 9.92 -21.09
N ALA A 383 -6.95 9.02 -20.16
CA ALA A 383 -5.68 8.35 -19.94
C ALA A 383 -5.87 6.86 -20.23
N GLU A 384 -5.40 6.44 -21.39
CA GLU A 384 -5.46 5.06 -21.81
C GLU A 384 -4.13 4.34 -21.53
N PRO A 385 -4.13 3.03 -21.28
CA PRO A 385 -2.90 2.24 -21.25
C PRO A 385 -2.10 2.42 -22.53
N GLY A 386 -0.79 2.57 -22.38
CA GLY A 386 0.10 2.68 -23.54
C GLY A 386 0.39 1.31 -24.15
N ASN A 387 1.31 1.30 -25.10
CA ASN A 387 1.78 0.08 -25.74
C ASN A 387 3.31 -0.04 -25.58
N PRO A 388 3.80 -0.46 -24.40
CA PRO A 388 5.23 -0.67 -24.17
C PRO A 388 5.73 -1.86 -25.00
N ALA A 389 7.06 -1.99 -25.13
CA ALA A 389 7.64 -3.14 -25.80
C ALA A 389 7.17 -4.46 -25.15
N TRP A 390 6.50 -5.29 -25.96
CA TRP A 390 5.80 -6.48 -25.47
C TRP A 390 5.83 -7.58 -26.53
N ARG A 391 6.19 -8.79 -26.15
CA ARG A 391 6.26 -9.93 -27.07
C ARG A 391 5.16 -10.98 -26.85
N HIS A 392 4.19 -10.71 -25.97
CA HIS A 392 3.17 -11.68 -25.59
C HIS A 392 1.83 -11.40 -26.31
N PRO A 393 1.14 -12.42 -26.86
CA PRO A 393 -0.07 -12.22 -27.67
C PRO A 393 -1.35 -11.98 -26.88
N ILE A 394 -1.34 -12.12 -25.55
CA ILE A 394 -2.56 -11.99 -24.74
C ILE A 394 -2.79 -10.51 -24.38
N ALA A 395 -3.94 -9.99 -24.82
CA ALA A 395 -4.41 -8.68 -24.41
C ALA A 395 -5.20 -8.82 -23.11
N GLU A 396 -4.61 -8.40 -21.99
CA GLU A 396 -5.29 -8.33 -20.71
C GLU A 396 -6.39 -7.25 -20.72
N ALA A 397 -7.43 -7.43 -19.91
CA ALA A 397 -8.45 -6.41 -19.67
C ALA A 397 -8.02 -5.49 -18.54
N ASP A 398 -8.58 -4.27 -18.51
CA ASP A 398 -8.28 -3.28 -17.49
C ASP A 398 -8.87 -3.70 -16.14
N ASP A 399 -8.05 -3.68 -15.11
CA ASP A 399 -8.47 -3.92 -13.74
C ASP A 399 -9.01 -2.64 -13.08
N GLN A 400 -10.11 -2.79 -12.37
CA GLN A 400 -10.79 -1.72 -11.64
C GLN A 400 -10.88 -2.03 -10.14
N SER A 401 -9.97 -2.89 -9.62
CA SER A 401 -9.93 -3.21 -8.20
C SER A 401 -9.69 -1.98 -7.34
N ILE A 402 -10.31 -2.00 -6.17
CA ILE A 402 -10.26 -0.92 -5.18
C ILE A 402 -9.26 -1.36 -4.11
N GLU A 403 -8.28 -0.51 -3.80
CA GLU A 403 -7.34 -0.70 -2.70
C GLU A 403 -7.62 0.34 -1.62
N PHE A 404 -7.91 -0.13 -0.41
CA PHE A 404 -8.26 0.73 0.72
C PHE A 404 -7.01 1.19 1.50
N PRO A 405 -7.09 2.32 2.21
CA PRO A 405 -5.98 2.81 3.01
C PRO A 405 -5.98 2.14 4.39
N CYS A 406 -5.02 1.29 4.72
CA CYS A 406 -4.62 0.92 6.08
C CYS A 406 -3.32 0.14 6.04
N THR A 407 -2.24 0.78 6.37
CA THR A 407 -0.87 0.27 6.18
C THR A 407 0.02 1.03 7.14
N SER A 408 1.18 0.49 7.49
CA SER A 408 2.26 1.20 8.20
C SER A 408 3.52 1.22 7.35
N HIS A 409 4.34 2.27 7.52
CA HIS A 409 5.65 2.37 6.90
C HIS A 409 6.75 2.58 7.94
N ILE A 410 7.93 1.99 7.67
CA ILE A 410 9.11 1.99 8.53
C ILE A 410 10.33 2.29 7.67
N SER A 411 11.11 3.30 8.07
CA SER A 411 12.40 3.63 7.47
C SER A 411 13.47 3.58 8.57
N ILE A 412 14.57 2.84 8.34
CA ILE A 412 15.66 2.69 9.30
C ILE A 412 17.00 2.76 8.56
N ILE A 413 17.97 3.42 9.20
CA ILE A 413 19.39 3.37 8.84
C ILE A 413 20.17 3.08 10.13
N ASP A 414 21.01 2.04 10.12
CA ASP A 414 21.87 1.69 11.25
C ASP A 414 23.26 2.33 11.14
N LYS A 415 24.07 2.14 12.17
CA LYS A 415 25.42 2.76 12.27
C LYS A 415 26.43 2.22 11.26
N GLU A 416 26.19 1.02 10.71
CA GLU A 416 26.99 0.42 9.65
C GLU A 416 26.60 0.96 8.26
N GLY A 417 25.51 1.73 8.17
CA GLY A 417 24.95 2.28 6.94
C GLY A 417 24.04 1.32 6.19
N ASN A 418 23.64 0.18 6.81
CA ASN A 418 22.55 -0.61 6.25
C ASN A 418 21.24 0.20 6.33
N ALA A 419 20.44 0.08 5.29
CA ALA A 419 19.19 0.82 5.19
C ALA A 419 18.04 -0.13 4.87
N ILE A 420 16.90 0.06 5.54
CA ILE A 420 15.69 -0.70 5.25
C ILE A 420 14.47 0.22 5.11
N SER A 421 13.70 0.00 4.04
CA SER A 421 12.40 0.62 3.78
C SER A 421 11.36 -0.49 3.76
N VAL A 422 10.42 -0.47 4.70
CA VAL A 422 9.38 -1.50 4.79
C VAL A 422 7.99 -0.88 4.79
N THR A 423 7.13 -1.43 3.95
CA THR A 423 5.69 -1.15 4.02
C THR A 423 4.97 -2.45 4.36
N THR A 424 4.20 -2.44 5.45
CA THR A 424 3.56 -3.60 6.08
C THR A 424 2.06 -3.35 6.29
N THR A 425 1.23 -4.37 6.13
CA THR A 425 -0.23 -4.22 6.10
C THR A 425 -0.96 -5.47 6.58
N ILE A 426 -2.24 -5.29 6.95
CA ILE A 426 -3.27 -6.33 6.97
C ILE A 426 -4.42 -5.98 6.00
N GLU A 427 -4.20 -5.05 5.10
CA GLU A 427 -5.00 -4.42 4.05
C GLU A 427 -5.97 -3.37 4.60
N HIS A 428 -7.24 -3.68 4.86
CA HIS A 428 -8.24 -2.75 5.38
C HIS A 428 -8.13 -2.57 6.90
N GLY A 429 -8.70 -1.49 7.45
CA GLY A 429 -8.73 -1.25 8.90
C GLY A 429 -9.20 -2.46 9.69
N PHE A 430 -8.33 -3.03 10.52
CA PHE A 430 -8.52 -4.27 11.30
C PHE A 430 -8.65 -5.54 10.44
N GLY A 431 -8.23 -5.52 9.19
CA GLY A 431 -8.18 -6.68 8.31
C GLY A 431 -9.55 -7.37 8.14
N SER A 432 -9.55 -8.68 8.16
CA SER A 432 -10.76 -9.52 8.11
C SER A 432 -11.64 -9.43 9.37
N THR A 433 -11.19 -8.70 10.39
CA THR A 433 -11.74 -8.65 11.75
C THR A 433 -11.72 -9.98 12.51
N LEU A 434 -11.18 -11.04 11.93
CA LEU A 434 -10.89 -12.28 12.63
C LEU A 434 -9.64 -12.13 13.48
N MET A 435 -9.71 -12.60 14.72
CA MET A 435 -8.61 -12.53 15.69
C MET A 435 -8.29 -13.91 16.23
N THR A 436 -7.01 -14.26 16.30
CA THR A 436 -6.49 -15.47 16.94
C THR A 436 -5.16 -15.14 17.59
N HIS A 437 -4.77 -15.83 18.68
CA HIS A 437 -3.48 -15.63 19.35
C HIS A 437 -3.14 -14.14 19.66
N GLY A 438 -4.17 -13.29 19.86
CA GLY A 438 -4.00 -11.88 20.16
C GLY A 438 -3.69 -10.97 18.95
N PHE A 439 -3.66 -11.47 17.72
CA PHE A 439 -3.46 -10.69 16.50
C PHE A 439 -4.62 -10.85 15.51
N LEU A 440 -4.79 -9.83 14.66
CA LEU A 440 -5.78 -9.81 13.59
C LEU A 440 -5.24 -10.52 12.33
N LEU A 441 -6.14 -11.17 11.59
CA LEU A 441 -5.85 -11.74 10.28
C LEU A 441 -6.16 -10.72 9.19
N ASN A 442 -5.35 -10.72 8.14
CA ASN A 442 -5.48 -9.86 6.98
C ASN A 442 -6.79 -10.11 6.21
N ASN A 443 -7.14 -9.17 5.34
CA ASN A 443 -8.12 -9.33 4.29
C ASN A 443 -7.52 -9.09 2.90
N GLU A 444 -6.27 -9.45 2.74
CA GLU A 444 -5.42 -9.04 1.60
C GLU A 444 -5.94 -9.52 0.25
N LEU A 445 -6.70 -10.63 0.21
CA LEU A 445 -7.21 -11.15 -1.04
C LEU A 445 -8.24 -10.23 -1.71
N THR A 446 -8.79 -9.24 -0.98
CA THR A 446 -9.67 -8.22 -1.57
C THR A 446 -8.95 -7.22 -2.47
N ASP A 447 -7.61 -7.23 -2.49
CA ASP A 447 -6.79 -6.50 -3.47
C ASP A 447 -6.77 -7.16 -4.85
N PHE A 448 -7.22 -8.41 -4.97
CA PHE A 448 -7.51 -8.99 -6.27
C PHE A 448 -8.71 -8.30 -6.94
N SER A 449 -8.77 -8.37 -8.28
CA SER A 449 -9.98 -8.01 -9.00
C SER A 449 -11.12 -8.96 -8.64
N PHE A 450 -12.28 -8.41 -8.29
CA PHE A 450 -13.49 -9.20 -8.02
C PHE A 450 -14.10 -9.77 -9.30
N LYS A 451 -13.65 -9.26 -10.46
CA LYS A 451 -13.92 -9.84 -11.79
C LYS A 451 -12.66 -10.50 -12.30
N SER A 452 -12.77 -11.72 -12.79
CA SER A 452 -11.62 -12.43 -13.37
C SER A 452 -11.47 -12.18 -14.88
N TYR A 453 -12.58 -11.80 -15.53
CA TYR A 453 -12.64 -11.53 -16.97
C TYR A 453 -13.48 -10.29 -17.25
N GLN A 454 -13.14 -9.58 -18.31
CA GLN A 454 -13.95 -8.51 -18.88
C GLN A 454 -13.94 -8.63 -20.40
N ASP A 455 -15.15 -8.68 -21.01
CA ASP A 455 -15.34 -8.82 -22.47
C ASP A 455 -14.55 -10.01 -23.06
N GLY A 456 -14.55 -11.15 -22.36
CA GLY A 456 -13.86 -12.38 -22.75
C GLY A 456 -12.33 -12.35 -22.56
N ARG A 457 -11.75 -11.25 -22.06
CA ARG A 457 -10.31 -11.13 -21.80
C ARG A 457 -10.03 -11.27 -20.30
N PRO A 458 -8.97 -12.00 -19.92
CA PRO A 458 -8.60 -12.14 -18.52
C PRO A 458 -8.12 -10.80 -17.94
N ILE A 459 -8.35 -10.60 -16.64
CA ILE A 459 -7.77 -9.48 -15.88
C ILE A 459 -6.47 -9.98 -15.25
N ALA A 460 -5.37 -9.23 -15.43
CA ALA A 460 -4.06 -9.62 -14.91
C ALA A 460 -4.08 -9.91 -13.41
N ASN A 461 -4.76 -9.06 -12.63
CA ASN A 461 -4.88 -9.16 -11.17
C ASN A 461 -6.08 -10.03 -10.72
N ARG A 462 -6.50 -11.05 -11.48
CA ARG A 462 -7.53 -12.02 -11.06
C ARG A 462 -7.01 -12.96 -9.98
N VAL A 463 -7.93 -13.54 -9.20
CA VAL A 463 -7.60 -14.60 -8.24
C VAL A 463 -7.10 -15.84 -8.97
N GLU A 464 -6.00 -16.42 -8.51
CA GLU A 464 -5.50 -17.74 -8.90
C GLU A 464 -4.87 -18.42 -7.69
N PRO A 465 -4.91 -19.78 -7.58
CA PRO A 465 -4.31 -20.51 -6.45
C PRO A 465 -2.84 -20.18 -6.24
N GLY A 466 -2.45 -19.81 -5.02
CA GLY A 466 -1.06 -19.49 -4.66
C GLY A 466 -0.55 -18.12 -5.15
N LYS A 467 -1.34 -17.36 -5.91
CA LYS A 467 -0.99 -16.04 -6.43
C LYS A 467 -1.03 -14.98 -5.35
N ARG A 468 -0.20 -13.96 -5.51
CA ARG A 468 -0.20 -12.76 -4.67
C ARG A 468 -1.05 -11.67 -5.30
N PRO A 469 -1.94 -10.99 -4.55
CA PRO A 469 -2.69 -9.86 -5.07
C PRO A 469 -1.75 -8.69 -5.35
N ARG A 470 -2.08 -7.90 -6.39
CA ARG A 470 -1.36 -6.67 -6.68
C ARG A 470 -1.39 -5.74 -5.48
N SER A 471 -0.33 -4.96 -5.29
CA SER A 471 -0.20 -3.96 -4.24
C SER A 471 0.24 -2.60 -4.78
N SER A 472 -0.11 -1.54 -4.07
CA SER A 472 0.42 -0.18 -4.26
C SER A 472 1.49 0.19 -3.23
N MET A 473 1.84 -0.69 -2.31
CA MET A 473 2.90 -0.45 -1.33
C MET A 473 4.22 -0.14 -2.05
N SER A 474 4.84 0.98 -1.72
CA SER A 474 6.00 1.53 -2.43
C SER A 474 7.17 1.81 -1.47
N PRO A 475 7.69 0.80 -0.75
CA PRO A 475 8.93 1.01 -0.02
C PRO A 475 10.02 1.38 -1.01
N THR A 476 10.74 2.47 -0.76
CA THR A 476 11.67 3.07 -1.71
C THR A 476 12.99 3.39 -1.03
N ILE A 477 14.09 3.05 -1.68
CA ILE A 477 15.43 3.57 -1.36
C ILE A 477 15.96 4.28 -2.62
N VAL A 478 16.21 5.57 -2.51
CA VAL A 478 16.90 6.33 -3.54
C VAL A 478 18.40 6.17 -3.34
N MET A 479 19.09 5.76 -4.39
CA MET A 479 20.53 5.56 -4.39
C MET A 479 21.23 6.74 -5.08
N LYS A 480 22.39 7.11 -4.57
CA LYS A 480 23.31 8.06 -5.21
C LYS A 480 24.72 7.48 -5.15
N GLU A 481 25.36 7.36 -6.30
CA GLU A 481 26.73 6.81 -6.39
C GLU A 481 26.88 5.45 -5.68
N GLY A 482 25.86 4.58 -5.83
CA GLY A 482 25.84 3.23 -5.25
C GLY A 482 25.56 3.17 -3.74
N LYS A 483 25.20 4.28 -3.09
CA LYS A 483 24.87 4.36 -1.66
C LYS A 483 23.45 4.89 -1.44
N PRO A 484 22.78 4.55 -0.35
CA PRO A 484 21.51 5.14 0.01
C PRO A 484 21.62 6.66 0.17
N TYR A 485 20.67 7.38 -0.44
CA TYR A 485 20.49 8.82 -0.29
C TYR A 485 19.20 9.16 0.46
N LEU A 486 18.13 8.41 0.18
CA LEU A 486 16.82 8.63 0.81
C LEU A 486 16.11 7.28 1.00
N VAL A 487 15.63 7.03 2.20
CA VAL A 487 14.78 5.88 2.55
C VAL A 487 13.38 6.43 2.83
N VAL A 488 12.37 5.98 2.09
CA VAL A 488 11.02 6.58 2.19
C VAL A 488 9.92 5.61 1.78
N GLY A 489 8.74 5.82 2.32
CA GLY A 489 7.50 5.19 1.89
C GLY A 489 6.31 5.72 2.66
N SER A 490 5.13 5.21 2.37
CA SER A 490 3.86 5.71 2.93
C SER A 490 2.83 4.58 3.02
N PRO A 491 1.90 4.63 3.98
CA PRO A 491 0.59 4.00 3.88
C PRO A 491 -0.36 4.81 2.99
N GLY A 492 -1.54 4.24 2.65
CA GLY A 492 -2.59 4.99 1.97
C GLY A 492 -3.29 4.30 0.81
N GLY A 493 -3.28 2.95 0.72
CA GLY A 493 -3.85 2.20 -0.40
C GLY A 493 -3.25 2.64 -1.73
N SER A 494 -4.03 2.74 -2.79
CA SER A 494 -3.50 3.17 -4.10
C SER A 494 -2.99 4.62 -4.15
N ARG A 495 -3.30 5.46 -3.14
CA ARG A 495 -2.72 6.82 -3.01
C ARG A 495 -1.26 6.82 -2.58
N ILE A 496 -0.74 5.71 -2.02
CA ILE A 496 0.68 5.55 -1.63
C ILE A 496 1.60 5.99 -2.76
N ILE A 497 1.32 5.56 -3.99
CA ILE A 497 2.11 5.88 -5.19
C ILE A 497 2.23 7.40 -5.37
N GLY A 498 1.11 8.13 -5.28
CA GLY A 498 1.09 9.58 -5.38
C GLY A 498 1.80 10.28 -4.22
N TYR A 499 1.68 9.75 -3.00
CA TYR A 499 2.37 10.30 -1.83
C TYR A 499 3.89 10.14 -1.92
N VAL A 500 4.36 8.97 -2.34
CA VAL A 500 5.80 8.71 -2.54
C VAL A 500 6.32 9.54 -3.71
N ALA A 501 5.64 9.57 -4.87
CA ALA A 501 6.04 10.36 -6.02
C ALA A 501 6.12 11.86 -5.68
N LYS A 502 5.12 12.42 -4.97
CA LYS A 502 5.14 13.80 -4.46
C LYS A 502 6.38 14.07 -3.61
N THR A 503 6.70 13.17 -2.68
CA THR A 503 7.82 13.34 -1.76
C THR A 503 9.15 13.29 -2.50
N LEU A 504 9.30 12.39 -3.46
CA LEU A 504 10.49 12.29 -4.32
C LEU A 504 10.67 13.56 -5.18
N ILE A 505 9.61 14.05 -5.82
CA ILE A 505 9.66 15.31 -6.59
C ILE A 505 10.02 16.48 -5.66
N ALA A 506 9.41 16.54 -4.46
CA ALA A 506 9.69 17.62 -3.51
C ALA A 506 11.15 17.63 -3.04
N THR A 507 11.77 16.46 -2.83
CA THR A 507 13.18 16.37 -2.44
C THR A 507 14.13 16.54 -3.62
N LEU A 508 13.88 15.87 -4.75
CA LEU A 508 14.83 15.76 -5.85
C LEU A 508 14.72 16.88 -6.88
N ASP A 509 13.52 17.46 -7.10
CA ASP A 509 13.30 18.58 -8.02
C ASP A 509 13.25 19.91 -7.31
N TRP A 510 12.53 20.00 -6.19
CA TRP A 510 12.31 21.28 -5.49
C TRP A 510 13.28 21.53 -4.34
N GLY A 511 14.21 20.60 -4.08
CA GLY A 511 15.29 20.77 -3.09
C GLY A 511 14.82 20.87 -1.64
N MET A 512 13.59 20.45 -1.34
CA MET A 512 13.07 20.44 0.03
C MET A 512 13.80 19.42 0.88
N ASN A 513 14.02 19.70 2.17
CA ASN A 513 14.44 18.67 3.11
C ASN A 513 13.30 17.67 3.32
N ILE A 514 13.64 16.49 3.83
CA ILE A 514 12.66 15.39 3.94
C ILE A 514 11.41 15.76 4.76
N GLN A 515 11.52 16.53 5.85
CA GLN A 515 10.34 16.92 6.62
C GLN A 515 9.47 17.91 5.86
N GLN A 516 10.05 18.87 5.14
CA GLN A 516 9.30 19.79 4.28
C GLN A 516 8.57 19.04 3.17
N ALA A 517 9.24 18.09 2.52
CA ALA A 517 8.67 17.27 1.46
C ALA A 517 7.49 16.41 1.96
N ILE A 518 7.63 15.81 3.14
CA ILE A 518 6.56 15.03 3.78
C ILE A 518 5.38 15.93 4.15
N SER A 519 5.66 17.10 4.71
CA SER A 519 4.63 18.06 5.17
C SER A 519 3.91 18.79 4.04
N LEU A 520 4.44 18.72 2.80
CA LEU A 520 3.79 19.31 1.63
C LEU A 520 2.37 18.73 1.49
N PRO A 521 1.33 19.58 1.28
CA PRO A 521 -0.04 19.11 1.12
C PRO A 521 -0.18 18.04 0.05
N ASN A 522 -1.05 17.07 0.30
CA ASN A 522 -1.30 15.99 -0.65
C ASN A 522 -2.20 16.47 -1.80
N SER A 523 -1.78 16.12 -3.00
CA SER A 523 -2.50 16.35 -4.26
C SER A 523 -2.29 15.13 -5.13
N VAL A 524 -3.35 14.36 -5.43
CA VAL A 524 -3.25 13.07 -6.10
C VAL A 524 -4.28 12.98 -7.22
N ASN A 525 -3.89 12.44 -8.37
CA ASN A 525 -4.80 12.09 -9.46
C ASN A 525 -4.47 10.69 -9.98
N ARG A 526 -5.36 9.71 -9.73
CA ARG A 526 -5.17 8.31 -10.13
C ARG A 526 -5.95 7.97 -11.39
N PHE A 527 -7.26 8.29 -11.39
CA PHE A 527 -8.21 7.81 -12.40
C PHE A 527 -8.96 8.93 -13.13
N GLY A 528 -8.63 10.22 -12.87
CA GLY A 528 -9.23 11.36 -13.55
C GLY A 528 -9.84 12.41 -12.64
N LYS A 529 -10.19 12.05 -11.41
CA LYS A 529 -10.60 12.98 -10.37
C LYS A 529 -9.36 13.44 -9.60
N PHE A 530 -9.08 14.72 -9.62
CA PHE A 530 -7.96 15.30 -8.88
C PHE A 530 -8.37 15.50 -7.42
N GLU A 531 -7.69 14.82 -6.50
CA GLU A 531 -7.96 14.88 -5.06
C GLU A 531 -7.00 15.88 -4.43
N LEU A 532 -7.52 16.85 -3.69
CA LEU A 532 -6.76 17.87 -2.95
C LEU A 532 -7.06 17.73 -1.46
N GLU A 533 -6.02 17.84 -0.65
CA GLU A 533 -6.13 17.72 0.80
C GLU A 533 -6.88 18.88 1.42
N LYS A 534 -7.98 18.56 2.12
CA LYS A 534 -8.84 19.50 2.85
C LYS A 534 -8.08 20.20 3.96
N GLY A 535 -8.39 21.47 4.19
CA GLY A 535 -7.81 22.26 5.28
C GLY A 535 -6.35 22.66 5.07
N THR A 536 -5.78 22.44 3.88
CA THR A 536 -4.40 22.80 3.53
C THR A 536 -4.36 23.80 2.36
N SER A 537 -3.15 24.28 2.04
CA SER A 537 -2.94 25.17 0.88
C SER A 537 -3.20 24.47 -0.46
N ALA A 538 -3.29 23.14 -0.53
CA ALA A 538 -3.66 22.40 -1.74
C ALA A 538 -5.01 22.88 -2.32
N VAL A 539 -5.93 23.32 -1.46
CA VAL A 539 -7.26 23.83 -1.90
C VAL A 539 -7.15 25.02 -2.87
N GLN A 540 -6.06 25.78 -2.81
CA GLN A 540 -5.80 26.90 -3.72
C GLN A 540 -5.61 26.43 -5.17
N LEU A 541 -5.23 25.17 -5.39
CA LEU A 541 -5.10 24.56 -6.72
C LEU A 541 -6.44 24.24 -7.38
N LYS A 542 -7.56 24.24 -6.63
CA LYS A 542 -8.86 23.79 -7.12
C LYS A 542 -9.30 24.55 -8.37
N GLN A 543 -9.47 25.86 -8.28
CA GLN A 543 -9.94 26.66 -9.41
C GLN A 543 -8.98 26.63 -10.62
N PRO A 544 -7.65 26.76 -10.45
CA PRO A 544 -6.73 26.60 -11.57
C PRO A 544 -6.85 25.25 -12.28
N LEU A 545 -6.90 24.13 -11.53
CA LEU A 545 -7.03 22.79 -12.11
C LEU A 545 -8.39 22.56 -12.79
N GLU A 546 -9.49 23.10 -12.23
CA GLU A 546 -10.80 23.05 -12.87
C GLU A 546 -10.81 23.84 -14.19
N LYS A 547 -10.14 25.00 -14.26
CA LYS A 547 -9.98 25.78 -15.50
C LYS A 547 -9.17 25.03 -16.56
N MET A 548 -8.22 24.17 -16.16
CA MET A 548 -7.46 23.30 -17.06
C MET A 548 -8.27 22.10 -17.54
N GLY A 549 -9.43 21.82 -16.94
CA GLY A 549 -10.36 20.76 -17.35
C GLY A 549 -10.44 19.55 -16.43
N PHE A 550 -9.82 19.56 -15.24
CA PHE A 550 -9.97 18.48 -14.27
C PHE A 550 -11.30 18.54 -13.52
N LYS A 551 -11.80 17.36 -13.14
CA LYS A 551 -12.75 17.23 -12.02
C LYS A 551 -11.94 17.26 -10.74
N VAL A 552 -12.23 18.17 -9.82
CA VAL A 552 -11.48 18.32 -8.56
C VAL A 552 -12.37 17.99 -7.36
N SER A 553 -11.85 17.22 -6.42
CA SER A 553 -12.46 17.01 -5.10
C SER A 553 -11.52 17.48 -3.99
N VAL A 554 -12.11 17.93 -2.90
CA VAL A 554 -11.40 18.30 -1.68
C VAL A 554 -11.88 17.33 -0.59
N SER A 555 -10.94 16.54 -0.05
CA SER A 555 -11.24 15.51 0.95
C SER A 555 -10.11 15.38 1.97
N ASP A 556 -10.40 14.73 3.08
CA ASP A 556 -9.35 14.32 4.01
C ASP A 556 -8.41 13.34 3.28
N MET A 557 -7.10 13.54 3.44
CA MET A 557 -6.08 12.72 2.79
C MET A 557 -4.99 12.37 3.82
N ASN A 558 -5.07 11.15 4.33
CA ASN A 558 -4.18 10.67 5.38
C ASN A 558 -3.03 9.86 4.79
N SER A 559 -1.95 10.54 4.42
CA SER A 559 -0.65 9.87 4.25
C SER A 559 -0.07 9.53 5.63
N GLY A 560 1.00 8.76 5.65
CA GLY A 560 1.74 8.42 6.88
C GLY A 560 3.20 8.23 6.53
N ILE A 561 3.72 9.17 5.72
CA ILE A 561 5.06 9.08 5.15
C ILE A 561 6.10 9.09 6.27
N GLN A 562 7.03 8.16 6.21
CA GLN A 562 8.22 8.11 7.06
C GLN A 562 9.44 8.18 6.14
N GLY A 563 10.40 9.03 6.45
CA GLY A 563 11.57 9.17 5.58
C GLY A 563 12.84 9.58 6.32
N ILE A 564 13.97 9.07 5.81
CA ILE A 564 15.32 9.42 6.29
C ILE A 564 16.16 9.78 5.07
N GLU A 565 16.76 10.95 5.09
CA GLU A 565 17.62 11.47 4.04
C GLU A 565 19.07 11.57 4.53
N ILE A 566 20.01 11.19 3.68
CA ILE A 566 21.43 11.29 3.95
C ILE A 566 22.01 12.44 3.13
N ARG A 567 22.42 13.52 3.80
CA ARG A 567 23.09 14.65 3.15
C ARG A 567 24.47 14.89 3.79
N ASN A 568 25.51 14.87 2.97
CA ASN A 568 26.89 15.14 3.42
C ASN A 568 27.32 14.27 4.62
N GLY A 569 26.89 13.00 4.65
CA GLY A 569 27.17 12.07 5.74
C GLY A 569 26.33 12.26 7.00
N GLN A 570 25.42 13.23 7.03
CA GLN A 570 24.50 13.48 8.15
C GLN A 570 23.12 12.92 7.83
N LEU A 571 22.47 12.29 8.82
CA LEU A 571 21.11 11.80 8.72
C LEU A 571 20.11 12.90 9.09
N THR A 572 19.10 13.07 8.25
CA THR A 572 17.95 13.90 8.56
C THR A 572 16.67 13.10 8.37
N GLY A 573 15.71 13.26 9.28
CA GLY A 573 14.51 12.46 9.27
C GLY A 573 13.23 13.27 9.38
N GLY A 574 12.17 12.74 8.77
CA GLY A 574 10.84 13.31 8.80
C GLY A 574 9.76 12.26 9.06
N ALA A 575 8.71 12.68 9.77
CA ALA A 575 7.50 11.91 9.99
C ALA A 575 6.27 12.71 9.56
N ASP A 576 5.25 12.00 9.07
CA ASP A 576 4.04 12.63 8.54
C ASP A 576 3.27 13.38 9.65
N PRO A 577 2.93 14.67 9.44
CA PRO A 577 2.15 15.44 10.39
C PRO A 577 0.69 14.98 10.52
N ARG A 578 0.21 14.10 9.61
CA ARG A 578 -1.18 13.61 9.58
C ARG A 578 -1.41 12.41 10.46
N ARG A 579 -0.33 11.76 10.90
CA ARG A 579 -0.34 10.59 11.80
C ARG A 579 0.57 10.79 13.01
N GLU A 580 0.55 9.81 13.91
CA GLU A 580 1.26 9.87 15.20
C GLU A 580 2.77 9.62 15.07
N GLY A 581 3.26 9.25 13.87
CA GLY A 581 4.65 8.85 13.60
C GLY A 581 5.73 9.71 14.27
N LEU A 582 6.86 9.08 14.59
CA LEU A 582 8.00 9.73 15.26
C LEU A 582 9.32 9.30 14.61
N VAL A 583 10.23 10.28 14.51
CA VAL A 583 11.63 10.07 14.13
C VAL A 583 12.52 10.16 15.36
N LEU A 584 13.43 9.21 15.51
CA LEU A 584 14.47 9.20 16.54
C LEU A 584 15.82 8.85 15.91
N GLY A 585 16.89 9.49 16.39
CA GLY A 585 18.27 9.21 16.02
C GLY A 585 19.22 9.62 17.14
N ASP A 586 20.50 9.28 17.04
CA ASP A 586 21.55 9.57 18.04
C ASP A 586 22.02 11.02 18.03
#